data_848bae0aee72f9f0460e0236b39e68da
#
_entry.id   848bae0aee72f9f0460e0236b39e68da
#
_cell.length_a   1.000
_cell.length_b   1.000
_cell.length_c   1.000
_cell.angle_alpha   90.00
_cell.angle_beta   90.00
_cell.angle_gamma   90.00
#
_symmetry.space_group_name_H-M   'P 1'
#
loop_
_entity.id
_entity.type
_entity.pdbx_description
1 polymer ?
#
loop_
_entity_poly.entity_id
_entity_poly.type
_entity_poly.pdbx_seq_one_letter_code
_entity_poly.pdbx_strand_id
1 'polypeptide(L)'
;IKEENVEEFRKRLNENCTLTEKDLRPKILIDVPMPVSYINKELVEEISLLEPFGKGNTRPLFAQKGLRVLSSRILGKNRNVAKLQLSDHTGCVMEAVYFGEADEFINAVKGSNSISVTYYPEINRYQGRETLQIVIRNYLAE
;
A
#
# COMPACT_ATOMS: atom_id res chain seq x y z
N ILE A 1 14.37 18.18 31.24
CA ILE A 1 15.05 19.46 31.00
C ILE A 1 14.28 20.56 31.73
N LYS A 2 14.96 21.55 32.30
CA LYS A 2 14.29 22.70 32.93
C LYS A 2 13.74 23.62 31.82
N GLU A 3 12.60 24.28 32.10
CA GLU A 3 11.92 25.14 31.14
C GLU A 3 12.84 26.24 30.58
N GLU A 4 13.66 26.85 31.44
CA GLU A 4 14.66 27.88 31.10
C GLU A 4 15.69 27.39 30.05
N ASN A 5 15.91 26.08 29.90
CA ASN A 5 16.90 25.48 28.99
C ASN A 5 16.30 25.01 27.67
N VAL A 6 15.00 25.11 27.48
CA VAL A 6 14.31 24.52 26.30
C VAL A 6 14.77 25.21 25.01
N GLU A 7 14.87 26.54 25.00
CA GLU A 7 15.28 27.26 23.79
C GLU A 7 16.74 27.02 23.43
N GLU A 8 17.64 26.97 24.42
CA GLU A 8 19.04 26.65 24.18
C GLU A 8 19.20 25.20 23.69
N PHE A 9 18.42 24.26 24.23
CA PHE A 9 18.41 22.88 23.78
C PHE A 9 17.92 22.77 22.34
N ARG A 10 16.84 23.46 21.98
CA ARG A 10 16.32 23.50 20.60
C ARG A 10 17.37 24.03 19.63
N LYS A 11 18.04 25.12 19.98
CA LYS A 11 19.09 25.73 19.18
C LYS A 11 20.23 24.73 18.94
N ARG A 12 20.74 24.10 19.98
CA ARG A 12 21.81 23.10 19.88
C ARG A 12 21.41 21.88 19.07
N LEU A 13 20.14 21.42 19.17
CA LEU A 13 19.65 20.33 18.34
C LEU A 13 19.67 20.70 16.86
N ASN A 14 19.22 21.91 16.51
CA ASN A 14 19.22 22.37 15.13
C ASN A 14 20.65 22.59 14.59
N GLU A 15 21.54 23.17 15.36
CA GLU A 15 22.93 23.40 14.98
C GLU A 15 23.72 22.09 14.77
N ASN A 16 23.40 21.03 15.52
CA ASN A 16 24.02 19.72 15.40
C ASN A 16 23.24 18.73 14.53
N CYS A 17 22.13 19.17 13.90
CA CYS A 17 21.34 18.32 13.00
C CYS A 17 22.07 18.15 11.66
N THR A 18 22.43 16.92 11.36
CA THR A 18 23.07 16.53 10.08
C THR A 18 22.07 15.94 9.08
N LEU A 19 20.78 15.90 9.44
CA LEU A 19 19.73 15.34 8.57
C LEU A 19 19.52 16.20 7.33
N THR A 20 19.39 15.54 6.21
CA THR A 20 19.09 16.14 4.90
C THR A 20 17.65 15.82 4.50
N GLU A 21 17.11 16.49 3.49
CA GLU A 21 15.79 16.17 2.93
C GLU A 21 15.69 14.69 2.50
N LYS A 22 16.81 14.07 2.08
CA LYS A 22 16.84 12.66 1.71
C LYS A 22 16.59 11.74 2.90
N ASP A 23 17.05 12.14 4.08
CA ASP A 23 16.86 11.35 5.32
C ASP A 23 15.42 11.43 5.83
N LEU A 24 14.71 12.52 5.48
CA LEU A 24 13.32 12.75 5.83
C LEU A 24 12.32 12.13 4.86
N ARG A 25 12.78 11.64 3.70
CA ARG A 25 11.88 10.96 2.75
C ARG A 25 11.51 9.57 3.25
N PRO A 26 10.23 9.24 3.37
CA PRO A 26 9.81 7.90 3.75
C PRO A 26 10.30 6.89 2.71
N LYS A 27 10.94 5.83 3.18
CA LYS A 27 11.40 4.72 2.35
C LYS A 27 10.44 3.57 2.50
N ILE A 28 9.96 3.06 1.37
CA ILE A 28 9.14 1.86 1.32
C ILE A 28 10.05 0.69 0.93
N LEU A 29 10.19 -0.27 1.82
CA LEU A 29 10.88 -1.52 1.52
C LEU A 29 9.89 -2.46 0.83
N ILE A 30 10.25 -2.91 -0.35
CA ILE A 30 9.49 -3.88 -1.14
C ILE A 30 10.27 -5.18 -1.08
N ASP A 31 9.65 -6.26 -0.61
CA ASP A 31 10.31 -7.55 -0.50
C ASP A 31 10.52 -8.16 -1.88
N VAL A 32 9.47 -8.17 -2.72
CA VAL A 32 9.54 -8.73 -4.07
C VAL A 32 8.69 -7.90 -5.05
N PRO A 33 9.26 -7.41 -6.18
CA PRO A 33 8.46 -6.97 -7.32
C PRO A 33 7.75 -8.18 -7.93
N MET A 34 6.41 -8.22 -7.88
CA MET A 34 5.65 -9.37 -8.36
C MET A 34 4.41 -8.90 -9.15
N PRO A 35 4.23 -9.38 -10.38
CA PRO A 35 3.02 -9.15 -11.15
C PRO A 35 1.78 -9.80 -10.51
N VAL A 36 0.63 -9.14 -10.61
CA VAL A 36 -0.64 -9.67 -10.07
C VAL A 36 -1.06 -10.99 -10.73
N SER A 37 -0.58 -11.26 -11.94
CA SER A 37 -0.81 -12.53 -12.66
C SER A 37 -0.17 -13.75 -12.00
N TYR A 38 0.79 -13.56 -11.09
CA TYR A 38 1.40 -14.65 -10.31
C TYR A 38 0.63 -14.98 -9.03
N ILE A 39 -0.33 -14.13 -8.66
CA ILE A 39 -1.10 -14.33 -7.43
C ILE A 39 -2.14 -15.43 -7.66
N ASN A 40 -2.06 -16.47 -6.86
CA ASN A 40 -3.03 -17.55 -6.80
C ASN A 40 -3.33 -17.89 -5.34
N LYS A 41 -4.25 -18.81 -5.11
CA LYS A 41 -4.70 -19.18 -3.77
C LYS A 41 -3.58 -19.86 -2.98
N GLU A 42 -2.84 -20.73 -3.63
CA GLU A 42 -1.71 -21.48 -3.05
C GLU A 42 -0.66 -20.53 -2.50
N LEU A 43 -0.25 -19.52 -3.27
CA LEU A 43 0.69 -18.49 -2.83
C LEU A 43 0.21 -17.75 -1.56
N VAL A 44 -1.08 -17.38 -1.51
CA VAL A 44 -1.63 -16.70 -0.33
C VAL A 44 -1.64 -17.62 0.89
N GLU A 45 -1.96 -18.89 0.71
CA GLU A 45 -1.93 -19.89 1.77
C GLU A 45 -0.49 -20.12 2.28
N GLU A 46 0.51 -20.21 1.38
CA GLU A 46 1.93 -20.32 1.75
C GLU A 46 2.40 -19.07 2.53
N ILE A 47 2.03 -17.86 2.09
CA ILE A 47 2.36 -16.63 2.82
C ILE A 47 1.75 -16.65 4.22
N SER A 48 0.55 -17.22 4.39
CA SER A 48 -0.11 -17.30 5.69
C SER A 48 0.64 -18.18 6.70
N LEU A 49 1.49 -19.10 6.25
CA LEU A 49 2.35 -19.89 7.13
C LEU A 49 3.39 -19.04 7.86
N LEU A 50 3.66 -17.83 7.39
CA LEU A 50 4.57 -16.88 8.05
C LEU A 50 3.88 -16.12 9.19
N GLU A 51 2.57 -16.27 9.38
CA GLU A 51 1.84 -15.61 10.47
C GLU A 51 2.23 -16.16 11.86
N PRO A 52 2.13 -15.34 12.93
CA PRO A 52 1.52 -14.01 12.99
C PRO A 52 2.47 -12.89 12.54
N PHE A 53 1.96 -11.96 11.75
CA PHE A 53 2.71 -10.77 11.35
C PHE A 53 2.71 -9.72 12.46
N GLY A 54 3.83 -8.97 12.57
CA GLY A 54 3.99 -7.93 13.57
C GLY A 54 5.37 -7.29 13.54
N LYS A 55 5.76 -6.67 14.65
CA LYS A 55 7.08 -6.06 14.80
C LYS A 55 8.16 -7.15 14.76
N GLY A 56 9.07 -7.06 13.79
CA GLY A 56 10.14 -8.06 13.58
C GLY A 56 9.77 -9.22 12.64
N ASN A 57 8.47 -9.37 12.30
CA ASN A 57 7.99 -10.29 11.26
C ASN A 57 6.93 -9.56 10.42
N THR A 58 7.38 -8.69 9.53
CA THR A 58 6.50 -7.88 8.70
C THR A 58 5.84 -8.75 7.61
N ARG A 59 4.58 -8.44 7.30
CA ARG A 59 3.91 -9.09 6.17
C ARG A 59 4.66 -8.76 4.88
N PRO A 60 4.96 -9.76 4.03
CA PRO A 60 5.64 -9.51 2.75
C PRO A 60 4.92 -8.48 1.90
N LEU A 61 5.65 -7.47 1.42
CA LEU A 61 5.14 -6.40 0.59
C LEU A 61 5.60 -6.57 -0.84
N PHE A 62 4.64 -6.71 -1.73
CA PHE A 62 4.88 -6.85 -3.16
C PHE A 62 4.64 -5.53 -3.88
N ALA A 63 5.13 -5.42 -5.11
CA ALA A 63 4.91 -4.23 -5.93
C ALA A 63 4.75 -4.57 -7.41
N GLN A 64 3.91 -3.79 -8.09
CA GLN A 64 3.79 -3.80 -9.54
C GLN A 64 3.57 -2.40 -10.08
N LYS A 65 4.19 -2.10 -11.22
CA LYS A 65 4.02 -0.87 -11.99
C LYS A 65 3.06 -1.06 -13.15
N GLY A 66 2.50 0.04 -13.63
CA GLY A 66 1.78 0.08 -14.90
C GLY A 66 0.46 -0.69 -14.92
N LEU A 67 -0.23 -0.79 -13.78
CA LEU A 67 -1.56 -1.38 -13.72
C LEU A 67 -2.61 -0.42 -14.24
N ARG A 68 -3.46 -0.87 -15.16
CA ARG A 68 -4.62 -0.11 -15.63
C ARG A 68 -5.80 -0.30 -14.71
N VAL A 69 -6.52 0.79 -14.41
CA VAL A 69 -7.75 0.76 -13.64
C VAL A 69 -8.94 0.56 -14.59
N LEU A 70 -9.56 -0.61 -14.52
CA LEU A 70 -10.74 -0.94 -15.33
C LEU A 70 -12.01 -0.38 -14.72
N SER A 71 -12.13 -0.46 -13.39
CA SER A 71 -13.28 0.08 -12.67
C SER A 71 -12.88 0.45 -11.24
N SER A 72 -13.61 1.38 -10.66
CA SER A 72 -13.41 1.78 -9.26
C SER A 72 -14.73 2.17 -8.61
N ARG A 73 -14.88 1.86 -7.32
CA ARG A 73 -16.03 2.26 -6.52
C ARG A 73 -15.61 2.48 -5.06
N ILE A 74 -16.27 3.42 -4.41
CA ILE A 74 -16.08 3.68 -2.98
C ILE A 74 -17.11 2.90 -2.20
N LEU A 75 -16.68 2.28 -1.13
CA LEU A 75 -17.49 1.46 -0.23
C LEU A 75 -17.47 2.03 1.19
N GLY A 76 -18.45 1.58 1.98
CA GLY A 76 -18.57 1.93 3.38
C GLY A 76 -19.23 3.29 3.61
N LYS A 77 -19.89 3.40 4.76
CA LYS A 77 -20.60 4.63 5.17
C LYS A 77 -19.65 5.81 5.34
N ASN A 78 -18.42 5.53 5.76
CA ASN A 78 -17.38 6.55 6.00
C ASN A 78 -16.52 6.85 4.75
N ARG A 79 -16.84 6.23 3.60
CA ARG A 79 -16.10 6.42 2.33
C ARG A 79 -14.59 6.22 2.45
N ASN A 80 -14.17 5.28 3.30
CA ASN A 80 -12.77 4.98 3.62
C ASN A 80 -12.24 3.70 2.95
N VAL A 81 -13.00 3.13 2.04
CA VAL A 81 -12.62 1.94 1.28
C VAL A 81 -12.86 2.18 -0.20
N ALA A 82 -11.82 2.03 -1.01
CA ALA A 82 -11.94 1.97 -2.46
C ALA A 82 -11.77 0.53 -2.93
N LYS A 83 -12.69 0.04 -3.75
CA LYS A 83 -12.59 -1.26 -4.44
C LYS A 83 -12.37 -1.00 -5.92
N LEU A 84 -11.39 -1.68 -6.52
CA LEU A 84 -11.00 -1.51 -7.91
C LEU A 84 -10.90 -2.87 -8.61
N GLN A 85 -10.98 -2.82 -9.92
CA GLN A 85 -10.48 -3.87 -10.81
C GLN A 85 -9.27 -3.33 -11.55
N LEU A 86 -8.14 -3.99 -11.40
CA LEU A 86 -6.88 -3.63 -12.03
C LEU A 86 -6.52 -4.67 -13.07
N SER A 87 -5.94 -4.23 -14.17
CA SER A 87 -5.41 -5.13 -15.20
C SER A 87 -3.94 -4.87 -15.43
N ASP A 88 -3.15 -5.92 -15.55
CA ASP A 88 -1.76 -5.85 -15.98
C ASP A 88 -1.63 -5.91 -17.51
N HIS A 89 -0.39 -5.85 -17.98
CA HIS A 89 -0.08 -5.91 -19.42
C HIS A 89 -0.38 -7.28 -20.07
N THR A 90 -0.57 -8.33 -19.28
CA THR A 90 -0.95 -9.67 -19.78
C THR A 90 -2.45 -9.81 -19.97
N GLY A 91 -3.24 -8.84 -19.49
CA GLY A 91 -4.69 -8.88 -19.47
C GLY A 91 -5.25 -9.59 -18.22
N CYS A 92 -4.40 -10.00 -17.28
CA CYS A 92 -4.86 -10.52 -15.99
C CYS A 92 -5.61 -9.42 -15.22
N VAL A 93 -6.81 -9.75 -14.76
CA VAL A 93 -7.65 -8.83 -13.96
C VAL A 93 -7.63 -9.26 -12.51
N MET A 94 -7.27 -8.33 -11.62
CA MET A 94 -7.20 -8.54 -10.17
C MET A 94 -8.11 -7.57 -9.43
N GLU A 95 -8.88 -8.08 -8.48
CA GLU A 95 -9.58 -7.24 -7.51
C GLU A 95 -8.59 -6.59 -6.55
N ALA A 96 -8.79 -5.30 -6.28
CA ALA A 96 -7.95 -4.54 -5.38
C ALA A 96 -8.78 -3.74 -4.40
N VAL A 97 -8.31 -3.63 -3.17
CA VAL A 97 -8.93 -2.83 -2.12
C VAL A 97 -7.88 -1.88 -1.55
N TYR A 98 -8.28 -0.63 -1.38
CA TYR A 98 -7.50 0.40 -0.69
C TYR A 98 -8.27 0.89 0.53
N PHE A 99 -7.61 0.91 1.68
CA PHE A 99 -8.14 1.43 2.94
C PHE A 99 -7.47 2.76 3.26
N GLY A 100 -8.26 3.83 3.36
CA GLY A 100 -7.77 5.19 3.63
C GLY A 100 -8.70 6.25 3.06
N GLU A 101 -8.14 7.37 2.64
CA GLU A 101 -8.89 8.47 1.99
C GLU A 101 -9.31 8.05 0.58
N ALA A 102 -10.44 7.31 0.49
CA ALA A 102 -10.85 6.67 -0.76
C ALA A 102 -11.22 7.68 -1.85
N ASP A 103 -11.76 8.83 -1.48
CA ASP A 103 -12.10 9.89 -2.44
C ASP A 103 -10.84 10.50 -3.06
N GLU A 104 -9.83 10.80 -2.26
CA GLU A 104 -8.55 11.33 -2.73
C GLU A 104 -7.85 10.32 -3.64
N PHE A 105 -7.78 9.07 -3.21
CA PHE A 105 -7.22 7.97 -3.99
C PHE A 105 -7.91 7.83 -5.35
N ILE A 106 -9.24 7.76 -5.38
CA ILE A 106 -10.00 7.59 -6.63
C ILE A 106 -9.82 8.81 -7.55
N ASN A 107 -9.75 10.02 -7.01
CA ASN A 107 -9.52 11.23 -7.82
C ASN A 107 -8.11 11.21 -8.44
N ALA A 108 -7.09 10.80 -7.70
CA ALA A 108 -5.73 10.65 -8.21
C ALA A 108 -5.68 9.61 -9.35
N VAL A 109 -6.33 8.47 -9.16
CA VAL A 109 -6.35 7.36 -10.11
C VAL A 109 -7.14 7.69 -11.40
N LYS A 110 -8.25 8.42 -11.31
CA LYS A 110 -9.08 8.80 -12.48
C LYS A 110 -8.35 9.71 -13.47
N GLY A 111 -7.36 10.46 -12.98
CA GLY A 111 -6.54 11.36 -13.81
C GLY A 111 -5.36 10.69 -14.49
N SER A 112 -5.13 9.39 -14.25
CA SER A 112 -3.92 8.67 -14.64
C SER A 112 -4.20 7.59 -15.67
N ASN A 113 -3.23 7.33 -16.53
CA ASN A 113 -3.30 6.24 -17.51
C ASN A 113 -3.04 4.87 -16.86
N SER A 114 -2.22 4.86 -15.82
CA SER A 114 -1.84 3.67 -15.05
C SER A 114 -1.49 4.03 -13.62
N ILE A 115 -1.40 3.02 -12.77
CA ILE A 115 -0.95 3.16 -11.40
C ILE A 115 0.15 2.14 -11.08
N SER A 116 1.10 2.58 -10.27
CA SER A 116 2.06 1.70 -9.61
C SER A 116 1.62 1.51 -8.17
N VAL A 117 1.63 0.27 -7.69
CA VAL A 117 1.16 -0.04 -6.33
C VAL A 117 2.14 -0.90 -5.57
N THR A 118 2.17 -0.73 -4.24
CA THR A 118 2.64 -1.75 -3.32
C THR A 118 1.44 -2.41 -2.67
N TYR A 119 1.50 -3.71 -2.48
CA TYR A 119 0.35 -4.47 -2.04
C TYR A 119 0.75 -5.77 -1.32
N TYR A 120 -0.21 -6.37 -0.64
CA TYR A 120 -0.15 -7.77 -0.25
C TYR A 120 -1.40 -8.50 -0.76
N PRO A 121 -1.27 -9.78 -1.19
CA PRO A 121 -2.40 -10.57 -1.61
C PRO A 121 -3.16 -11.11 -0.40
N GLU A 122 -4.47 -11.30 -0.55
CA GLU A 122 -5.30 -11.98 0.44
C GLU A 122 -6.48 -12.70 -0.20
N ILE A 123 -7.05 -13.65 0.53
CA ILE A 123 -8.32 -14.29 0.19
C ILE A 123 -9.41 -13.62 1.03
N ASN A 124 -10.27 -12.85 0.37
CA ASN A 124 -11.45 -12.29 0.99
C ASN A 124 -12.53 -13.36 1.13
N ARG A 125 -12.94 -13.62 2.38
CA ARG A 125 -14.01 -14.58 2.72
C ARG A 125 -15.24 -13.80 3.17
N TYR A 126 -16.22 -13.72 2.28
CA TYR A 126 -17.46 -13.00 2.59
C TYR A 126 -18.68 -13.79 2.15
N GLN A 127 -19.66 -14.01 3.05
CA GLN A 127 -20.90 -14.75 2.81
C GLN A 127 -20.68 -16.13 2.14
N GLY A 128 -19.67 -16.87 2.59
CA GLY A 128 -19.34 -18.20 2.06
C GLY A 128 -18.66 -18.20 0.70
N ARG A 129 -18.33 -17.05 0.15
CA ARG A 129 -17.55 -16.91 -1.09
C ARG A 129 -16.12 -16.50 -0.78
N GLU A 130 -15.18 -17.12 -1.48
CA GLU A 130 -13.77 -16.76 -1.44
C GLU A 130 -13.42 -16.02 -2.74
N THR A 131 -12.81 -14.85 -2.61
CA THR A 131 -12.30 -14.08 -3.74
C THR A 131 -10.86 -13.68 -3.49
N LEU A 132 -10.01 -13.90 -4.48
CA LEU A 132 -8.63 -13.47 -4.45
C LEU A 132 -8.58 -11.97 -4.73
N GLN A 133 -7.89 -11.21 -3.88
CA GLN A 133 -7.73 -9.76 -4.02
C GLN A 133 -6.36 -9.32 -3.54
N ILE A 134 -5.98 -8.10 -3.91
CA ILE A 134 -4.82 -7.43 -3.35
C ILE A 134 -5.27 -6.27 -2.46
N VAL A 135 -4.54 -6.05 -1.37
CA VAL A 135 -4.71 -4.87 -0.51
C VAL A 135 -3.59 -3.88 -0.81
N ILE A 136 -3.97 -2.76 -1.40
CA ILE A 136 -3.04 -1.69 -1.76
C ILE A 136 -2.57 -0.99 -0.48
N ARG A 137 -1.25 -0.82 -0.34
CA ARG A 137 -0.62 -0.12 0.78
C ARG A 137 -0.17 1.28 0.40
N ASN A 138 0.47 1.40 -0.76
CA ASN A 138 0.88 2.67 -1.33
C ASN A 138 0.59 2.67 -2.82
N TYR A 139 0.44 3.83 -3.39
CA TYR A 139 0.20 4.00 -4.82
C TYR A 139 0.95 5.21 -5.37
N LEU A 140 1.23 5.16 -6.66
CA LEU A 140 1.71 6.26 -7.46
C LEU A 140 0.88 6.27 -8.74
N ALA A 141 0.20 7.38 -8.98
CA ALA A 141 -0.56 7.63 -10.20
C ALA A 141 0.40 8.13 -11.30
N GLU A 142 0.35 7.53 -12.51
CA GLU A 142 1.28 7.76 -13.64
C GLU A 142 0.56 8.31 -14.89
#